data_76ba27e66c52a7bb7e6ad82416d46539
#
_entry.id   76ba27e66c52a7bb7e6ad82416d46539
#
_cell.length_a   1.000
_cell.length_b   1.000
_cell.length_c   1.000
_cell.angle_alpha   90.00
_cell.angle_beta   90.00
_cell.angle_gamma   90.00
#
_symmetry.space_group_name_H-M   'P 1'
#
loop_
_entity.id
_entity.type
_entity.pdbx_description
1 polymer ?
#
loop_
_entity_poly.entity_id
_entity_poly.type
_entity_poly.pdbx_seq_one_letter_code
_entity_poly.pdbx_strand_id
1 'polypeptide(L)'
;MCRLEKFHLPLRPKLKDWNMMTLNRKWMRLIVLVGCAALTASCKQAPVAQMEAEYAVLKVSPSDKVLSTTYSATIRGRQDIDIYPQVSGFLTRLCVEEGQAVRKGQVLFIIDQVPYKAALETAVANVESAKAGLATAELTYNSKKELFAKKVVSEFDLKTAENSYLTAKAGLAQAKAQEVSARNNLSYTEVKSPSDGVIGTLPYRVGASVSYTH
;
A
#
# COMPACT_ATOMS: atom_id res chain seq x y z
N MET A 1 2.35 32.40 12.27
CA MET A 1 2.94 33.76 12.34
C MET A 1 2.36 34.55 11.18
N CYS A 2 1.24 35.20 11.42
CA CYS A 2 0.55 36.00 10.40
C CYS A 2 0.46 37.43 10.91
N ARG A 3 1.07 38.35 10.19
CA ARG A 3 1.22 39.77 10.56
C ARG A 3 0.08 40.56 9.93
N LEU A 4 -0.79 41.07 10.76
CA LEU A 4 -1.85 42.03 10.40
C LEU A 4 -1.26 43.42 10.23
N GLU A 5 -1.34 43.98 9.03
CA GLU A 5 -1.09 45.38 8.77
C GLU A 5 -2.38 46.21 8.86
N LYS A 6 -2.31 47.26 9.69
CA LYS A 6 -3.39 48.20 9.98
C LYS A 6 -3.50 49.24 8.87
N PHE A 7 -4.67 49.36 8.26
CA PHE A 7 -5.02 50.51 7.41
C PHE A 7 -5.38 51.73 8.28
N HIS A 8 -4.67 52.82 8.07
CA HIS A 8 -4.94 54.12 8.67
C HIS A 8 -5.85 54.96 7.73
N LEU A 9 -7.00 55.42 8.21
CA LEU A 9 -7.82 56.44 7.58
C LEU A 9 -7.30 57.83 7.96
N PRO A 10 -7.23 58.83 7.04
CA PRO A 10 -6.94 60.21 7.38
C PRO A 10 -8.18 61.02 7.75
N LEU A 11 -7.97 61.91 8.66
CA LEU A 11 -8.90 62.81 9.34
C LEU A 11 -9.52 63.90 8.45
N ARG A 12 -10.74 64.30 8.79
CA ARG A 12 -11.52 65.39 8.24
C ARG A 12 -10.87 66.76 8.55
N PRO A 13 -10.94 67.76 7.64
CA PRO A 13 -10.57 69.14 7.95
C PRO A 13 -11.76 69.89 8.62
N LYS A 14 -11.40 70.77 9.52
CA LYS A 14 -12.25 71.62 10.36
C LYS A 14 -12.86 72.80 9.52
N LEU A 15 -14.15 73.03 9.69
CA LEU A 15 -14.80 74.27 9.27
C LEU A 15 -14.34 75.41 10.19
N LYS A 16 -13.89 76.51 9.64
CA LYS A 16 -13.72 77.82 10.31
C LYS A 16 -14.55 78.87 9.58
N ASP A 17 -15.41 79.44 10.34
CA ASP A 17 -15.90 80.83 10.43
C ASP A 17 -16.24 81.57 9.16
N TRP A 18 -17.55 81.74 8.90
CA TRP A 18 -18.09 82.79 8.05
C TRP A 18 -18.72 83.87 8.93
N ASN A 19 -18.10 85.02 8.91
CA ASN A 19 -18.54 86.21 9.58
C ASN A 19 -19.62 86.90 8.80
N MET A 20 -20.74 87.24 9.47
CA MET A 20 -21.97 87.75 8.87
C MET A 20 -21.86 89.25 8.72
N MET A 21 -21.86 89.74 7.46
CA MET A 21 -22.00 91.21 7.13
C MET A 21 -23.46 91.51 6.94
N THR A 22 -23.98 92.44 7.69
CA THR A 22 -25.34 92.95 7.70
C THR A 22 -25.67 93.66 6.37
N LEU A 23 -26.40 92.98 5.53
CA LEU A 23 -26.88 93.58 4.22
C LEU A 23 -28.29 94.13 4.40
N ASN A 24 -28.44 95.42 3.99
CA ASN A 24 -29.61 96.25 4.12
C ASN A 24 -30.85 95.58 3.53
N ARG A 25 -31.98 95.52 4.28
CA ARG A 25 -33.26 94.84 3.97
C ARG A 25 -33.88 95.17 2.59
N LYS A 26 -33.53 96.23 1.98
CA LYS A 26 -34.02 96.62 0.61
C LYS A 26 -33.25 95.88 -0.47
N TRP A 27 -31.96 95.67 -0.31
CA TRP A 27 -31.10 94.96 -1.27
C TRP A 27 -31.38 93.48 -1.25
N MET A 28 -31.72 92.97 -0.18
CA MET A 28 -32.03 91.50 -0.02
C MET A 28 -33.31 91.11 -0.77
N ARG A 29 -34.31 92.06 -0.85
CA ARG A 29 -35.53 91.82 -1.63
C ARG A 29 -35.26 91.91 -3.16
N LEU A 30 -34.29 92.73 -3.58
CA LEU A 30 -33.91 92.79 -4.97
C LEU A 30 -33.10 91.59 -5.44
N ILE A 31 -32.26 91.07 -4.62
CA ILE A 31 -31.48 89.85 -4.91
C ILE A 31 -32.40 88.63 -4.96
N VAL A 32 -33.38 88.53 -4.10
CA VAL A 32 -34.38 87.42 -4.12
C VAL A 32 -35.28 87.53 -5.38
N LEU A 33 -35.67 88.72 -5.83
CA LEU A 33 -36.49 88.88 -7.05
C LEU A 33 -35.68 88.51 -8.30
N VAL A 34 -34.42 88.92 -8.39
CA VAL A 34 -33.53 88.59 -9.52
C VAL A 34 -33.16 87.09 -9.51
N GLY A 35 -32.96 86.56 -8.33
CA GLY A 35 -32.72 85.10 -8.15
C GLY A 35 -33.92 84.25 -8.57
N CYS A 36 -35.16 84.68 -8.30
CA CYS A 36 -36.33 83.94 -8.70
C CYS A 36 -36.57 84.00 -10.21
N ALA A 37 -36.22 85.13 -10.85
CA ALA A 37 -36.33 85.29 -12.29
C ALA A 37 -35.27 84.47 -13.06
N ALA A 38 -34.09 84.27 -12.48
CA ALA A 38 -33.06 83.44 -13.05
C ALA A 38 -33.38 81.91 -12.96
N LEU A 39 -34.18 81.54 -12.00
CA LEU A 39 -34.55 80.12 -11.76
C LEU A 39 -35.64 79.65 -12.76
N THR A 40 -36.41 80.59 -13.39
CA THR A 40 -37.46 80.21 -14.38
C THR A 40 -36.93 80.06 -15.78
N ALA A 41 -35.73 80.54 -16.07
CA ALA A 41 -35.14 80.53 -17.42
C ALA A 41 -34.33 79.23 -17.70
N SER A 42 -34.17 78.34 -16.73
CA SER A 42 -33.29 77.19 -16.85
C SER A 42 -33.99 75.87 -17.20
N CYS A 43 -35.21 75.87 -17.71
CA CYS A 43 -35.88 74.71 -18.27
C CYS A 43 -35.88 74.67 -19.76
N LYS A 44 -34.74 74.72 -20.44
CA LYS A 44 -34.61 74.10 -21.76
C LYS A 44 -34.03 72.73 -21.57
N GLN A 45 -34.91 71.73 -21.38
CA GLN A 45 -34.53 70.33 -21.56
C GLN A 45 -34.11 70.16 -23.03
N ALA A 46 -32.81 69.98 -23.23
CA ALA A 46 -32.33 69.44 -24.48
C ALA A 46 -32.93 68.05 -24.64
N PRO A 47 -33.45 67.66 -25.82
CA PRO A 47 -33.85 66.27 -26.02
C PRO A 47 -32.64 65.39 -25.75
N VAL A 48 -32.74 64.58 -24.71
CA VAL A 48 -31.77 63.49 -24.50
C VAL A 48 -31.97 62.62 -25.74
N ALA A 49 -31.04 62.66 -26.65
CA ALA A 49 -30.94 61.68 -27.70
C ALA A 49 -30.77 60.35 -26.95
N GLN A 50 -31.83 59.54 -26.89
CA GLN A 50 -31.71 58.16 -26.48
C GLN A 50 -30.74 57.54 -27.48
N MET A 51 -29.47 57.45 -27.08
CA MET A 51 -28.55 56.53 -27.73
C MET A 51 -29.14 55.14 -27.50
N GLU A 52 -29.82 54.61 -28.49
CA GLU A 52 -30.12 53.20 -28.52
C GLU A 52 -28.78 52.49 -28.37
N ALA A 53 -28.61 51.84 -27.23
CA ALA A 53 -27.40 51.09 -26.99
C ALA A 53 -27.37 49.95 -28.02
N GLU A 54 -26.50 50.09 -28.98
CA GLU A 54 -26.27 49.07 -29.99
C GLU A 54 -25.50 47.94 -29.32
N TYR A 55 -26.24 46.89 -28.97
CA TYR A 55 -25.63 45.69 -28.38
C TYR A 55 -25.15 44.79 -29.51
N ALA A 56 -23.87 44.45 -29.46
CA ALA A 56 -23.33 43.44 -30.34
C ALA A 56 -23.95 42.07 -29.97
N VAL A 57 -24.79 41.57 -30.85
CA VAL A 57 -25.41 40.24 -30.68
C VAL A 57 -24.63 39.22 -31.50
N LEU A 58 -24.22 38.16 -30.85
CA LEU A 58 -23.64 37.01 -31.52
C LEU A 58 -24.76 36.03 -31.89
N LYS A 59 -24.93 35.81 -33.19
CA LYS A 59 -25.87 34.78 -33.67
C LYS A 59 -25.24 33.42 -33.43
N VAL A 60 -25.75 32.70 -32.40
CA VAL A 60 -25.32 31.35 -32.09
C VAL A 60 -26.03 30.39 -33.03
N SER A 61 -25.26 29.73 -33.88
CA SER A 61 -25.76 28.62 -34.71
C SER A 61 -25.35 27.29 -34.08
N PRO A 62 -26.22 26.27 -34.08
CA PRO A 62 -25.83 24.93 -33.63
C PRO A 62 -24.69 24.41 -34.52
N SER A 63 -23.62 23.94 -33.93
CA SER A 63 -22.55 23.30 -34.65
C SER A 63 -22.22 21.99 -33.92
N ASP A 64 -22.08 20.92 -34.69
CA ASP A 64 -21.65 19.64 -34.16
C ASP A 64 -20.16 19.73 -33.81
N LYS A 65 -19.84 19.67 -32.52
CA LYS A 65 -18.47 19.58 -32.03
C LYS A 65 -18.30 18.25 -31.32
N VAL A 66 -17.29 17.51 -31.74
CA VAL A 66 -16.85 16.34 -30.98
C VAL A 66 -16.14 16.84 -29.75
N LEU A 67 -16.75 16.60 -28.59
CA LEU A 67 -16.14 16.87 -27.30
C LEU A 67 -15.36 15.60 -26.88
N SER A 68 -14.03 15.69 -26.83
CA SER A 68 -13.20 14.64 -26.29
C SER A 68 -12.77 14.99 -24.86
N THR A 69 -13.05 14.08 -23.94
CA THR A 69 -12.59 14.20 -22.56
C THR A 69 -11.56 13.12 -22.32
N THR A 70 -10.37 13.53 -21.88
CA THR A 70 -9.31 12.58 -21.54
C THR A 70 -9.40 12.21 -20.07
N TYR A 71 -9.46 10.91 -19.79
CA TYR A 71 -9.44 10.40 -18.44
C TYR A 71 -8.09 9.71 -18.18
N SER A 72 -7.47 10.02 -17.06
CA SER A 72 -6.29 9.27 -16.61
C SER A 72 -6.74 7.90 -16.13
N ALA A 73 -6.14 6.84 -16.65
CA ALA A 73 -6.39 5.48 -16.20
C ALA A 73 -5.05 4.77 -15.94
N THR A 74 -5.03 3.98 -14.90
CA THR A 74 -3.89 3.11 -14.58
C THR A 74 -4.27 1.68 -14.93
N ILE A 75 -3.52 1.05 -15.81
CA ILE A 75 -3.68 -0.36 -16.14
C ILE A 75 -2.95 -1.17 -15.07
N ARG A 76 -3.68 -2.06 -14.40
CA ARG A 76 -3.11 -3.02 -13.45
C ARG A 76 -3.36 -4.44 -13.95
N GLY A 77 -2.52 -5.38 -13.52
CA GLY A 77 -2.76 -6.78 -13.75
C GLY A 77 -4.09 -7.24 -13.12
N ARG A 78 -4.68 -8.31 -13.65
CA ARG A 78 -5.88 -8.92 -13.06
C ARG A 78 -5.62 -9.41 -11.64
N GLN A 79 -4.38 -9.84 -11.36
CA GLN A 79 -3.88 -10.23 -10.06
C GLN A 79 -2.45 -9.71 -9.93
N ASP A 80 -2.21 -8.87 -8.93
CA ASP A 80 -0.87 -8.48 -8.52
C ASP A 80 -0.52 -9.32 -7.29
N ILE A 81 0.52 -10.14 -7.40
CA ILE A 81 0.93 -11.08 -6.35
C ILE A 81 2.36 -10.75 -5.94
N ASP A 82 2.53 -10.34 -4.71
CA ASP A 82 3.85 -10.18 -4.11
C ASP A 82 4.37 -11.54 -3.64
N ILE A 83 5.53 -11.95 -4.14
CA ILE A 83 6.13 -13.24 -3.85
C ILE A 83 7.25 -13.05 -2.83
N TYR A 84 7.02 -13.57 -1.63
CA TYR A 84 7.98 -13.55 -0.53
C TYR A 84 8.60 -14.93 -0.33
N PRO A 85 9.92 -14.99 -0.01
CA PRO A 85 10.55 -16.25 0.35
C PRO A 85 10.00 -16.76 1.69
N GLN A 86 9.85 -18.07 1.84
CA GLN A 86 9.41 -18.69 3.09
C GLN A 86 10.58 -19.06 4.02
N VAL A 87 11.81 -18.91 3.54
CA VAL A 87 13.05 -19.14 4.29
C VAL A 87 14.01 -17.97 4.09
N SER A 88 14.85 -17.71 5.08
CA SER A 88 15.84 -16.64 5.05
C SER A 88 17.17 -17.14 4.46
N GLY A 89 17.91 -16.25 3.80
CA GLY A 89 19.23 -16.56 3.27
C GLY A 89 19.70 -15.55 2.23
N PHE A 90 20.81 -15.86 1.58
CA PHE A 90 21.34 -15.03 0.49
C PHE A 90 20.81 -15.52 -0.85
N LEU A 91 20.48 -14.58 -1.73
CA LEU A 91 20.07 -14.88 -3.08
C LEU A 91 21.27 -15.36 -3.89
N THR A 92 21.31 -16.65 -4.24
CA THR A 92 22.41 -17.25 -4.99
C THR A 92 22.25 -17.06 -6.48
N ARG A 93 21.01 -17.17 -6.98
CA ARG A 93 20.73 -17.05 -8.42
C ARG A 93 19.34 -16.47 -8.65
N LEU A 94 19.27 -15.53 -9.59
CA LEU A 94 18.04 -15.00 -10.15
C LEU A 94 17.84 -15.64 -11.54
N CYS A 95 16.68 -16.27 -11.75
CA CYS A 95 16.40 -17.05 -12.96
C CYS A 95 15.48 -16.33 -13.94
N VAL A 96 15.04 -15.12 -13.61
CA VAL A 96 14.07 -14.32 -14.37
C VAL A 96 14.48 -12.85 -14.43
N GLU A 97 13.95 -12.13 -15.41
CA GLU A 97 14.14 -10.69 -15.60
C GLU A 97 12.82 -9.93 -15.45
N GLU A 98 12.91 -8.62 -15.15
CA GLU A 98 11.75 -7.74 -15.11
C GLU A 98 11.04 -7.71 -16.49
N GLY A 99 9.73 -7.81 -16.49
CA GLY A 99 8.94 -7.88 -17.72
C GLY A 99 8.88 -9.26 -18.40
N GLN A 100 9.60 -10.27 -17.89
CA GLN A 100 9.59 -11.62 -18.44
C GLN A 100 8.28 -12.34 -18.13
N ALA A 101 7.73 -13.04 -19.14
CA ALA A 101 6.60 -13.94 -18.96
C ALA A 101 7.05 -15.24 -18.28
N VAL A 102 6.32 -15.68 -17.27
CA VAL A 102 6.58 -16.90 -16.49
C VAL A 102 5.36 -17.78 -16.39
N ARG A 103 5.58 -19.07 -16.21
CA ARG A 103 4.54 -20.07 -16.01
C ARG A 103 4.45 -20.48 -14.55
N LYS A 104 3.28 -20.94 -14.13
CA LYS A 104 3.08 -21.54 -12.81
C LYS A 104 4.09 -22.66 -12.56
N GLY A 105 4.75 -22.62 -11.39
CA GLY A 105 5.78 -23.59 -11.00
C GLY A 105 7.19 -23.28 -11.54
N GLN A 106 7.35 -22.28 -12.40
CA GLN A 106 8.67 -21.86 -12.88
C GLN A 106 9.49 -21.26 -11.74
N VAL A 107 10.76 -21.66 -11.64
CA VAL A 107 11.70 -21.13 -10.62
C VAL A 107 12.03 -19.69 -10.96
N LEU A 108 11.83 -18.81 -10.01
CA LEU A 108 12.10 -17.37 -10.12
C LEU A 108 13.50 -17.04 -9.59
N PHE A 109 13.81 -17.51 -8.41
CA PHE A 109 15.12 -17.33 -7.80
C PHE A 109 15.44 -18.45 -6.82
N ILE A 110 16.71 -18.59 -6.49
CA ILE A 110 17.24 -19.63 -5.62
C ILE A 110 18.01 -18.96 -4.48
N ILE A 111 17.64 -19.34 -3.27
CA ILE A 111 18.30 -18.95 -2.01
C ILE A 111 19.41 -19.97 -1.73
N ASP A 112 20.43 -19.59 -0.98
CA ASP A 112 21.52 -20.50 -0.59
C ASP A 112 20.98 -21.79 0.02
N GLN A 113 21.21 -22.90 -0.67
CA GLN A 113 20.70 -24.23 -0.29
C GLN A 113 21.64 -24.97 0.65
N VAL A 114 22.91 -24.53 0.79
CA VAL A 114 23.94 -25.28 1.53
C VAL A 114 23.50 -25.60 2.96
N PRO A 115 23.06 -24.65 3.79
CA PRO A 115 22.63 -24.93 5.15
C PRO A 115 21.40 -25.84 5.24
N TYR A 116 20.47 -25.71 4.28
CA TYR A 116 19.24 -26.50 4.23
C TYR A 116 19.50 -27.94 3.78
N LYS A 117 20.44 -28.17 2.86
CA LYS A 117 20.89 -29.52 2.47
C LYS A 117 21.57 -30.23 3.63
N ALA A 118 22.46 -29.54 4.35
CA ALA A 118 23.12 -30.11 5.53
C ALA A 118 22.11 -30.47 6.64
N ALA A 119 21.09 -29.61 6.86
CA ALA A 119 20.03 -29.89 7.81
C ALA A 119 19.16 -31.09 7.40
N LEU A 120 18.85 -31.25 6.10
CA LEU A 120 18.14 -32.42 5.59
C LEU A 120 18.97 -33.69 5.75
N GLU A 121 20.25 -33.66 5.41
CA GLU A 121 21.16 -34.80 5.55
C GLU A 121 21.25 -35.27 7.03
N THR A 122 21.35 -34.31 7.95
CA THR A 122 21.30 -34.59 9.40
C THR A 122 19.97 -35.25 9.81
N ALA A 123 18.85 -34.73 9.32
CA ALA A 123 17.52 -35.29 9.61
C ALA A 123 17.36 -36.70 9.04
N VAL A 124 17.85 -36.99 7.85
CA VAL A 124 17.88 -38.32 7.24
C VAL A 124 18.72 -39.30 8.09
N ALA A 125 19.91 -38.87 8.52
CA ALA A 125 20.76 -39.69 9.40
C ALA A 125 20.05 -40.02 10.74
N ASN A 126 19.30 -39.08 11.31
CA ASN A 126 18.50 -39.30 12.52
C ASN A 126 17.37 -40.30 12.28
N VAL A 127 16.73 -40.31 11.12
CA VAL A 127 15.72 -41.30 10.75
C VAL A 127 16.33 -42.69 10.67
N GLU A 128 17.50 -42.85 10.05
CA GLU A 128 18.18 -44.16 9.98
C GLU A 128 18.61 -44.65 11.38
N SER A 129 19.11 -43.78 12.24
CA SER A 129 19.43 -44.08 13.63
C SER A 129 18.18 -44.53 14.41
N ALA A 130 17.08 -43.79 14.31
CA ALA A 130 15.83 -44.13 14.97
C ALA A 130 15.24 -45.46 14.44
N LYS A 131 15.39 -45.74 13.16
CA LYS A 131 14.97 -47.01 12.52
C LYS A 131 15.77 -48.20 13.04
N ALA A 132 17.09 -48.06 13.20
CA ALA A 132 17.94 -49.09 13.81
C ALA A 132 17.56 -49.33 15.29
N GLY A 133 17.29 -48.24 16.04
CA GLY A 133 16.79 -48.32 17.40
C GLY A 133 15.45 -49.06 17.52
N LEU A 134 14.52 -48.75 16.60
CA LEU A 134 13.23 -49.49 16.53
C LEU A 134 13.43 -50.97 16.22
N ALA A 135 14.29 -51.32 15.27
CA ALA A 135 14.55 -52.74 14.93
C ALA A 135 15.11 -53.50 16.11
N THR A 136 16.00 -52.88 16.90
CA THR A 136 16.54 -53.50 18.13
C THR A 136 15.45 -53.70 19.18
N ALA A 137 14.62 -52.69 19.42
CA ALA A 137 13.53 -52.76 20.39
C ALA A 137 12.45 -53.79 19.96
N GLU A 138 12.16 -53.90 18.67
CA GLU A 138 11.23 -54.88 18.11
C GLU A 138 11.75 -56.32 18.28
N LEU A 139 13.03 -56.54 17.99
CA LEU A 139 13.67 -57.83 18.21
C LEU A 139 13.60 -58.22 19.66
N THR A 140 13.93 -57.29 20.59
CA THR A 140 13.86 -57.54 22.03
C THR A 140 12.44 -57.88 22.50
N TYR A 141 11.46 -57.13 22.05
CA TYR A 141 10.04 -57.35 22.35
C TYR A 141 9.59 -58.74 21.85
N ASN A 142 9.90 -59.08 20.60
CA ASN A 142 9.52 -60.37 20.00
C ASN A 142 10.19 -61.55 20.78
N SER A 143 11.48 -61.43 21.12
CA SER A 143 12.17 -62.43 21.95
C SER A 143 11.53 -62.60 23.34
N LYS A 144 11.20 -61.47 24.02
CA LYS A 144 10.51 -61.52 25.32
C LYS A 144 9.11 -62.12 25.21
N LYS A 145 8.38 -61.85 24.12
CA LYS A 145 7.07 -62.44 23.85
C LYS A 145 7.12 -63.96 23.68
N GLU A 146 8.13 -64.48 22.97
CA GLU A 146 8.34 -65.92 22.81
C GLU A 146 8.72 -66.60 24.14
N LEU A 147 9.59 -65.95 24.93
CA LEU A 147 9.99 -66.46 26.25
C LEU A 147 8.84 -66.40 27.24
N PHE A 148 7.96 -65.43 27.18
CA PHE A 148 6.78 -65.38 28.06
C PHE A 148 5.79 -66.51 27.73
N ALA A 149 5.57 -66.79 26.41
CA ALA A 149 4.75 -67.94 26.01
C ALA A 149 5.27 -69.26 26.56
N LYS A 150 6.60 -69.35 26.75
CA LYS A 150 7.27 -70.55 27.41
C LYS A 150 7.34 -70.40 28.92
N LYS A 151 6.74 -69.40 29.56
CA LYS A 151 6.73 -69.09 30.98
C LYS A 151 8.15 -68.88 31.58
N VAL A 152 9.09 -68.40 30.79
CA VAL A 152 10.49 -68.17 31.21
C VAL A 152 10.70 -66.73 31.73
N VAL A 153 9.89 -65.78 31.33
CA VAL A 153 9.98 -64.38 31.75
C VAL A 153 8.69 -63.94 32.43
N SER A 154 8.75 -62.83 33.20
CA SER A 154 7.60 -62.27 33.90
C SER A 154 6.76 -61.40 32.92
N GLU A 155 5.47 -61.19 33.25
CA GLU A 155 4.61 -60.27 32.54
C GLU A 155 5.17 -58.83 32.56
N PHE A 156 5.80 -58.45 33.68
CA PHE A 156 6.47 -57.15 33.81
C PHE A 156 7.59 -56.99 32.80
N ASP A 157 8.42 -57.99 32.56
CA ASP A 157 9.51 -57.97 31.59
C ASP A 157 8.96 -57.81 30.14
N LEU A 158 7.89 -58.57 29.82
CA LEU A 158 7.23 -58.44 28.52
C LEU A 158 6.67 -57.04 28.32
N LYS A 159 5.97 -56.49 29.33
CA LYS A 159 5.35 -55.17 29.25
C LYS A 159 6.39 -54.06 29.15
N THR A 160 7.53 -54.22 29.84
CA THR A 160 8.65 -53.27 29.73
C THR A 160 9.25 -53.27 28.34
N ALA A 161 9.42 -54.45 27.71
CA ALA A 161 9.92 -54.58 26.35
C ALA A 161 8.91 -54.01 25.32
N GLU A 162 7.60 -54.23 25.54
CA GLU A 162 6.54 -53.61 24.72
C GLU A 162 6.58 -52.08 24.78
N ASN A 163 6.68 -51.53 25.97
CA ASN A 163 6.78 -50.08 26.15
C ASN A 163 8.04 -49.49 25.47
N SER A 164 9.17 -50.22 25.56
CA SER A 164 10.41 -49.82 24.87
C SER A 164 10.25 -49.83 23.35
N TYR A 165 9.57 -50.84 22.80
CA TYR A 165 9.24 -50.90 21.37
C TYR A 165 8.33 -49.73 20.94
N LEU A 166 7.26 -49.45 21.73
CA LEU A 166 6.35 -48.36 21.45
C LEU A 166 7.06 -47.00 21.50
N THR A 167 7.96 -46.81 22.48
CA THR A 167 8.78 -45.60 22.60
C THR A 167 9.70 -45.41 21.38
N ALA A 168 10.39 -46.48 20.95
CA ALA A 168 11.24 -46.45 19.77
C ALA A 168 10.44 -46.17 18.49
N LYS A 169 9.24 -46.74 18.39
CA LYS A 169 8.30 -46.47 17.28
C LYS A 169 7.88 -45.02 17.24
N ALA A 170 7.56 -44.41 18.37
CA ALA A 170 7.25 -43.00 18.47
C ALA A 170 8.46 -42.12 18.11
N GLY A 171 9.67 -42.51 18.56
CA GLY A 171 10.92 -41.83 18.20
C GLY A 171 11.19 -41.81 16.68
N LEU A 172 10.94 -42.94 16.00
CA LEU A 172 11.04 -42.99 14.55
C LEU A 172 10.01 -42.08 13.87
N ALA A 173 8.77 -42.02 14.35
CA ALA A 173 7.77 -41.13 13.82
C ALA A 173 8.17 -39.64 13.96
N GLN A 174 8.74 -39.29 15.13
CA GLN A 174 9.28 -37.95 15.38
C GLN A 174 10.43 -37.60 14.42
N ALA A 175 11.40 -38.52 14.25
CA ALA A 175 12.53 -38.30 13.34
C ALA A 175 12.05 -38.10 11.88
N LYS A 176 11.08 -38.91 11.43
CA LYS A 176 10.46 -38.74 10.11
C LYS A 176 9.76 -37.38 9.94
N ALA A 177 9.07 -36.91 10.96
CA ALA A 177 8.45 -35.59 10.93
C ALA A 177 9.51 -34.46 10.79
N GLN A 178 10.65 -34.59 11.46
CA GLN A 178 11.77 -33.68 11.36
C GLN A 178 12.40 -33.70 9.94
N GLU A 179 12.55 -34.90 9.34
CA GLU A 179 13.02 -35.05 7.96
C GLU A 179 12.09 -34.32 6.97
N VAL A 180 10.77 -34.52 7.11
CA VAL A 180 9.78 -33.83 6.27
C VAL A 180 9.88 -32.32 6.41
N SER A 181 10.05 -31.82 7.64
CA SER A 181 10.25 -30.38 7.89
C SER A 181 11.51 -29.85 7.21
N ALA A 182 12.64 -30.54 7.36
CA ALA A 182 13.90 -30.15 6.73
C ALA A 182 13.81 -30.18 5.18
N ARG A 183 13.11 -31.17 4.63
CA ARG A 183 12.87 -31.31 3.19
C ARG A 183 12.00 -30.16 2.67
N ASN A 184 10.96 -29.76 3.40
CA ASN A 184 10.13 -28.62 3.04
C ASN A 184 10.94 -27.33 3.08
N ASN A 185 11.75 -27.10 4.10
CA ASN A 185 12.61 -25.94 4.20
C ASN A 185 13.59 -25.85 3.02
N LEU A 186 14.16 -26.98 2.60
CA LEU A 186 14.99 -27.04 1.40
C LEU A 186 14.18 -26.71 0.13
N SER A 187 12.95 -27.21 0.02
CA SER A 187 12.10 -26.90 -1.14
C SER A 187 11.74 -25.42 -1.24
N TYR A 188 11.60 -24.74 -0.11
CA TYR A 188 11.31 -23.29 -0.04
C TYR A 188 12.49 -22.41 -0.43
N THR A 189 13.71 -22.96 -0.55
CA THR A 189 14.85 -22.22 -1.11
C THR A 189 14.72 -21.98 -2.61
N GLU A 190 13.90 -22.77 -3.31
CA GLU A 190 13.53 -22.56 -4.71
C GLU A 190 12.19 -21.85 -4.77
N VAL A 191 12.22 -20.54 -4.92
CA VAL A 191 10.99 -19.76 -5.01
C VAL A 191 10.41 -19.87 -6.42
N LYS A 192 9.17 -20.35 -6.50
CA LYS A 192 8.47 -20.64 -7.75
C LYS A 192 7.24 -19.74 -7.92
N SER A 193 6.89 -19.47 -9.18
CA SER A 193 5.68 -18.72 -9.49
C SER A 193 4.42 -19.50 -9.11
N PRO A 194 3.47 -18.91 -8.37
CA PRO A 194 2.18 -19.55 -8.04
C PRO A 194 1.20 -19.58 -9.21
N SER A 195 1.38 -18.73 -10.22
CA SER A 195 0.49 -18.57 -11.38
C SER A 195 1.27 -18.21 -12.64
N ASP A 196 0.60 -18.30 -13.79
CA ASP A 196 1.10 -17.71 -15.03
C ASP A 196 0.98 -16.19 -14.97
N GLY A 197 1.98 -15.48 -15.49
CA GLY A 197 1.99 -14.03 -15.46
C GLY A 197 3.26 -13.40 -16.03
N VAL A 198 3.47 -12.13 -15.69
CA VAL A 198 4.64 -11.35 -16.06
C VAL A 198 5.30 -10.85 -14.79
N ILE A 199 6.63 -10.93 -14.74
CA ILE A 199 7.41 -10.44 -13.61
C ILE A 199 7.35 -8.91 -13.59
N GLY A 200 6.99 -8.36 -12.44
CA GLY A 200 7.03 -6.93 -12.16
C GLY A 200 8.44 -6.46 -11.79
N THR A 201 8.52 -5.62 -10.77
CA THR A 201 9.79 -5.09 -10.25
C THR A 201 10.50 -6.14 -9.39
N LEU A 202 11.81 -6.27 -9.57
CA LEU A 202 12.69 -7.15 -8.81
C LEU A 202 13.60 -6.30 -7.87
N PRO A 203 13.20 -6.11 -6.60
CA PRO A 203 13.94 -5.24 -5.69
C PRO A 203 15.29 -5.83 -5.25
N TYR A 204 15.45 -7.15 -5.36
CA TYR A 204 16.65 -7.86 -4.90
C TYR A 204 17.52 -8.32 -6.04
N ARG A 205 18.83 -8.31 -5.81
CA ARG A 205 19.87 -8.79 -6.75
C ARG A 205 20.61 -9.96 -6.13
N VAL A 206 21.32 -10.71 -6.95
CA VAL A 206 22.19 -11.82 -6.47
C VAL A 206 23.16 -11.30 -5.41
N GLY A 207 23.27 -12.02 -4.31
CA GLY A 207 24.03 -11.65 -3.12
C GLY A 207 23.24 -10.85 -2.06
N ALA A 208 22.01 -10.41 -2.36
CA ALA A 208 21.15 -9.78 -1.35
C ALA A 208 20.69 -10.79 -0.31
N SER A 209 20.61 -10.36 0.94
CA SER A 209 19.93 -11.12 2.00
C SER A 209 18.43 -10.96 1.87
N VAL A 210 17.71 -12.05 1.88
CA VAL A 210 16.24 -12.09 1.85
C VAL A 210 15.72 -12.75 3.13
N SER A 211 14.58 -12.27 3.62
CA SER A 211 13.92 -12.80 4.81
C SER A 211 12.40 -12.80 4.59
N TYR A 212 11.72 -13.68 5.32
CA TYR A 212 10.26 -13.71 5.39
C TYR A 212 9.67 -12.58 6.24
N THR A 213 10.51 -11.86 6.99
CA THR A 213 10.09 -10.69 7.79
C THR A 213 10.39 -9.40 7.02
N HIS A 214 9.41 -8.52 7.00
CA HIS A 214 9.55 -7.15 6.44
C HIS A 214 10.41 -6.26 7.32
#